data_b7442176b6fde0e868ce9c6f775dc43e
#
_entry.id   b7442176b6fde0e868ce9c6f775dc43e
#
_cell.length_a   1.000
_cell.length_b   1.000
_cell.length_c   1.000
_cell.angle_alpha   90.00
_cell.angle_beta   90.00
_cell.angle_gamma   90.00
#
_symmetry.space_group_name_H-M   'P 1'
#
loop_
_entity.id
_entity.type
_entity.pdbx_description
1 polymer ?
#
loop_
_entity_poly.entity_id
_entity_poly.type
_entity_poly.pdbx_seq_one_letter_code
_entity_poly.pdbx_strand_id
1 'polypeptide(L)'
;HAAFEGGMGGGQRHGAGAHGDFSSAFSDVFDDLFGDFMGNQRGGGGGRRAARGADLRFNLGITLEDAYKGMQKSINVPTSVACDACSGSGAEGGAEPTTCPTCSGMGKVRAQQGFFTVERTCPTCSGMGQIIKNPCKACHGQGRVQEEKTLSVKVPPGVDTGDRIRLSGEGEMGVDGGPPGDLYVQIAVREHSIFTRDGRNLYCEVPISIVDASLGGE
;
A
#
# COMPACT_ATOMS: atom_id res chain seq x y z
N HIS A 1 19.01 -8.89 -53.28
CA HIS A 1 18.95 -7.72 -54.17
C HIS A 1 19.18 -6.47 -53.35
N ALA A 2 20.37 -5.99 -53.50
CA ALA A 2 20.84 -4.72 -54.04
C ALA A 2 20.75 -3.58 -52.98
N ALA A 3 21.82 -3.16 -52.29
CA ALA A 3 22.99 -2.40 -52.80
C ALA A 3 22.66 -0.94 -53.18
N PHE A 4 23.32 -0.01 -52.52
CA PHE A 4 23.97 1.17 -53.07
C PHE A 4 24.28 2.10 -51.87
N GLU A 5 25.50 2.25 -51.38
CA GLU A 5 26.70 3.00 -51.85
C GLU A 5 26.55 4.51 -51.92
N GLY A 6 27.49 5.16 -51.27
CA GLY A 6 28.20 6.34 -51.63
C GLY A 6 27.90 7.54 -50.76
N GLY A 7 28.82 8.23 -50.17
CA GLY A 7 30.19 8.53 -50.30
C GLY A 7 30.48 9.79 -49.48
N MET A 8 31.52 9.79 -48.73
CA MET A 8 32.77 10.49 -48.99
C MET A 8 32.86 12.01 -48.73
N GLY A 9 33.77 12.36 -47.86
CA GLY A 9 34.51 13.64 -47.77
C GLY A 9 34.49 14.21 -46.35
N GLY A 10 35.52 14.39 -45.57
CA GLY A 10 36.94 14.55 -45.81
C GLY A 10 37.44 15.68 -44.94
N GLY A 11 38.54 15.48 -44.23
CA GLY A 11 39.32 16.58 -43.67
C GLY A 11 39.44 16.59 -42.13
N GLN A 12 40.39 15.90 -41.54
CA GLN A 12 41.82 16.25 -41.26
C GLN A 12 41.97 17.33 -40.17
N ARG A 13 42.44 17.06 -39.03
CA ARG A 13 43.75 16.91 -38.39
C ARG A 13 43.84 17.58 -37.01
N HIS A 14 44.48 16.84 -36.13
CA HIS A 14 45.42 17.21 -35.06
C HIS A 14 44.91 17.75 -33.72
N GLY A 15 45.28 17.00 -32.68
CA GLY A 15 45.55 17.51 -31.35
C GLY A 15 45.56 16.40 -30.33
N ALA A 16 46.73 15.83 -30.02
CA ALA A 16 46.99 14.93 -28.94
C ALA A 16 46.58 15.53 -27.59
N GLY A 17 45.88 14.79 -26.78
CA GLY A 17 45.58 15.13 -25.41
C GLY A 17 44.88 13.96 -24.73
N ALA A 18 45.66 13.03 -24.24
CA ALA A 18 45.20 11.96 -23.35
C ALA A 18 44.73 12.56 -22.02
N HIS A 19 43.43 12.74 -21.85
CA HIS A 19 42.82 12.83 -20.55
C HIS A 19 41.31 12.51 -20.67
N GLY A 20 40.96 11.34 -20.27
CA GLY A 20 39.83 11.13 -19.40
C GLY A 20 38.53 10.66 -20.02
N ASP A 21 38.48 9.39 -20.40
CA ASP A 21 37.20 8.62 -20.58
C ASP A 21 36.45 8.42 -19.26
N PHE A 22 36.80 9.16 -18.22
CA PHE A 22 36.17 9.06 -16.90
C PHE A 22 34.95 9.98 -16.72
N SER A 23 34.76 10.94 -17.62
CA SER A 23 33.69 11.94 -17.48
C SER A 23 32.36 11.50 -18.13
N SER A 24 32.39 10.61 -19.13
CA SER A 24 31.19 10.16 -19.80
C SER A 24 30.43 9.12 -18.96
N ALA A 25 31.13 8.21 -18.28
CA ALA A 25 30.51 7.21 -17.41
C ALA A 25 29.91 7.82 -16.12
N PHE A 26 30.43 8.98 -15.68
CA PHE A 26 29.86 9.72 -14.56
C PHE A 26 28.68 10.60 -14.96
N SER A 27 28.58 11.03 -16.21
CA SER A 27 27.48 11.86 -16.71
C SER A 27 26.17 11.09 -16.76
N ASP A 28 26.20 9.84 -17.23
CA ASP A 28 24.98 9.02 -17.35
C ASP A 28 24.42 8.62 -15.98
N VAL A 29 25.29 8.33 -15.00
CA VAL A 29 24.85 8.04 -13.61
C VAL A 29 24.41 9.31 -12.88
N PHE A 30 24.97 10.46 -13.25
CA PHE A 30 24.59 11.75 -12.67
C PHE A 30 23.28 12.28 -13.24
N ASP A 31 22.99 12.05 -14.53
CA ASP A 31 21.71 12.44 -15.14
C ASP A 31 20.55 11.60 -14.65
N ASP A 32 20.73 10.31 -14.44
CA ASP A 32 19.70 9.44 -13.83
C ASP A 32 19.45 9.78 -12.36
N LEU A 33 20.50 10.09 -11.58
CA LEU A 33 20.34 10.43 -10.17
C LEU A 33 19.87 11.87 -9.93
N PHE A 34 20.31 12.80 -10.78
CA PHE A 34 19.93 14.22 -10.69
C PHE A 34 18.65 14.55 -11.46
N GLY A 35 18.32 13.81 -12.51
CA GLY A 35 17.06 13.94 -13.24
C GLY A 35 15.86 13.66 -12.35
N ASP A 36 15.93 12.62 -11.51
CA ASP A 36 14.90 12.28 -10.55
C ASP A 36 14.82 13.25 -9.37
N PHE A 37 15.96 13.84 -8.98
CA PHE A 37 16.04 14.86 -7.92
C PHE A 37 15.57 16.25 -8.36
N MET A 38 15.82 16.65 -9.60
CA MET A 38 15.44 17.98 -10.13
C MET A 38 14.06 17.99 -10.78
N GLY A 39 13.57 16.85 -11.28
CA GLY A 39 12.21 16.67 -11.82
C GLY A 39 11.11 16.77 -10.76
N ASN A 40 11.43 16.50 -9.50
CA ASN A 40 10.47 16.53 -8.39
C ASN A 40 10.35 17.92 -7.71
N GLN A 41 11.08 18.94 -8.17
CA GLN A 41 11.08 20.29 -7.56
C GLN A 41 10.16 21.30 -8.27
N ARG A 42 9.42 20.88 -9.33
CA ARG A 42 8.40 21.72 -9.99
C ARG A 42 6.97 21.26 -9.66
N GLY A 43 6.63 21.31 -8.42
CA GLY A 43 5.26 21.10 -7.94
C GLY A 43 5.09 21.80 -6.62
N GLY A 44 5.00 23.13 -6.68
CA GLY A 44 4.78 23.98 -5.52
C GLY A 44 3.44 23.66 -4.84
N GLY A 45 3.40 23.92 -3.55
CA GLY A 45 2.22 23.81 -2.70
C GLY A 45 2.45 22.76 -1.64
N GLY A 46 3.05 23.14 -0.50
CA GLY A 46 3.16 22.32 0.70
C GLY A 46 1.81 22.09 1.39
N GLY A 47 0.77 21.74 0.64
CA GLY A 47 -0.44 21.18 1.19
C GLY A 47 -0.21 19.70 1.45
N ARG A 48 -0.64 19.19 2.60
CA ARG A 48 -0.72 17.74 2.85
C ARG A 48 -1.38 17.09 1.66
N ARG A 49 -0.65 16.22 0.96
CA ARG A 49 -1.27 15.34 -0.02
C ARG A 49 -2.14 14.37 0.76
N ALA A 50 -3.43 14.35 0.46
CA ALA A 50 -4.34 13.32 0.93
C ALA A 50 -3.66 11.96 0.74
N ALA A 51 -3.31 11.30 1.84
CA ALA A 51 -2.64 10.01 1.80
C ALA A 51 -3.67 8.90 1.83
N ARG A 52 -3.48 7.91 0.95
CA ARG A 52 -4.32 6.72 0.94
C ARG A 52 -4.23 5.99 2.27
N GLY A 53 -5.36 5.46 2.74
CA GLY A 53 -5.43 4.63 3.93
C GLY A 53 -4.64 3.33 3.80
N ALA A 54 -4.31 2.73 4.94
CA ALA A 54 -3.60 1.47 4.99
C ALA A 54 -4.48 0.31 4.49
N ASP A 55 -3.86 -0.65 3.83
CA ASP A 55 -4.52 -1.90 3.47
C ASP A 55 -4.62 -2.81 4.71
N LEU A 56 -5.77 -3.46 4.87
CA LEU A 56 -6.04 -4.39 5.96
C LEU A 56 -5.91 -5.84 5.48
N ARG A 57 -5.60 -6.73 6.42
CA ARG A 57 -5.58 -8.19 6.20
C ARG A 57 -6.48 -8.87 7.20
N PHE A 58 -7.27 -9.82 6.70
CA PHE A 58 -8.16 -10.63 7.51
C PHE A 58 -8.00 -12.10 7.13
N ASN A 59 -7.80 -12.99 8.12
CA ASN A 59 -7.68 -14.42 7.88
C ASN A 59 -9.06 -15.07 8.06
N LEU A 60 -9.59 -15.64 6.98
CA LEU A 60 -10.88 -16.32 6.97
C LEU A 60 -10.69 -17.83 6.98
N GLY A 61 -10.98 -18.45 8.13
CA GLY A 61 -11.03 -19.90 8.25
C GLY A 61 -12.33 -20.47 7.67
N ILE A 62 -12.21 -21.41 6.72
CA ILE A 62 -13.32 -22.13 6.09
C ILE A 62 -13.10 -23.62 6.19
N THR A 63 -14.16 -24.43 6.02
CA THR A 63 -14.06 -25.89 5.95
C THR A 63 -13.68 -26.35 4.54
N LEU A 64 -13.33 -27.62 4.40
CA LEU A 64 -13.03 -28.23 3.10
C LEU A 64 -14.25 -28.22 2.18
N GLU A 65 -15.43 -28.46 2.74
CA GLU A 65 -16.71 -28.45 2.02
C GLU A 65 -17.08 -27.05 1.55
N ASP A 66 -16.84 -26.04 2.39
CA ASP A 66 -17.04 -24.63 2.03
C ASP A 66 -16.10 -24.22 0.89
N ALA A 67 -14.85 -24.67 0.94
CA ALA A 67 -13.88 -24.43 -0.12
C ALA A 67 -14.30 -25.08 -1.45
N TYR A 68 -14.90 -26.27 -1.40
CA TYR A 68 -15.41 -26.97 -2.59
C TYR A 68 -16.65 -26.30 -3.19
N LYS A 69 -17.65 -26.00 -2.34
CA LYS A 69 -18.96 -25.47 -2.79
C LYS A 69 -18.91 -23.97 -3.06
N GLY A 70 -17.98 -23.27 -2.45
CA GLY A 70 -18.04 -21.82 -2.30
C GLY A 70 -19.07 -21.40 -1.26
N MET A 71 -18.90 -20.22 -0.70
CA MET A 71 -19.79 -19.70 0.35
C MET A 71 -19.84 -18.17 0.33
N GLN A 72 -20.84 -17.64 1.01
CA GLN A 72 -20.91 -16.22 1.37
C GLN A 72 -20.91 -16.11 2.89
N LYS A 73 -19.98 -15.31 3.44
CA LYS A 73 -19.82 -15.17 4.88
C LYS A 73 -19.69 -13.69 5.26
N SER A 74 -20.39 -13.31 6.31
CA SER A 74 -20.21 -11.99 6.93
C SER A 74 -19.02 -12.05 7.90
N ILE A 75 -18.15 -11.08 7.81
CA ILE A 75 -17.00 -10.89 8.68
C ILE A 75 -17.05 -9.51 9.33
N ASN A 76 -16.61 -9.42 10.57
CA ASN A 76 -16.46 -8.15 11.27
C ASN A 76 -14.99 -7.76 11.24
N VAL A 77 -14.70 -6.58 10.71
CA VAL A 77 -13.34 -6.08 10.55
C VAL A 77 -13.24 -4.75 11.28
N PRO A 78 -12.35 -4.64 12.27
CA PRO A 78 -12.05 -3.36 12.88
C PRO A 78 -11.30 -2.49 11.87
N THR A 79 -11.85 -1.33 11.58
CA THR A 79 -11.28 -0.39 10.63
C THR A 79 -11.41 1.05 11.12
N SER A 80 -10.63 1.95 10.55
CA SER A 80 -10.77 3.38 10.80
C SER A 80 -11.69 3.98 9.73
N VAL A 81 -12.77 4.61 10.15
CA VAL A 81 -13.71 5.33 9.27
C VAL A 81 -13.59 6.84 9.48
N ALA A 82 -14.08 7.61 8.52
CA ALA A 82 -14.15 9.06 8.68
C ALA A 82 -15.06 9.41 9.87
N CYS A 83 -14.65 10.36 10.68
CA CYS A 83 -15.48 10.83 11.80
C CYS A 83 -16.67 11.62 11.27
N ASP A 84 -17.88 11.15 11.52
CA ASP A 84 -19.11 11.80 11.06
C ASP A 84 -19.30 13.20 11.66
N ALA A 85 -18.87 13.40 12.92
CA ALA A 85 -19.01 14.68 13.60
C ALA A 85 -18.21 15.83 12.97
N CYS A 86 -17.13 15.51 12.25
CA CYS A 86 -16.29 16.52 11.59
C CYS A 86 -16.05 16.22 10.10
N SER A 87 -16.71 15.21 9.54
CA SER A 87 -16.56 14.80 8.13
C SER A 87 -15.08 14.58 7.74
N GLY A 88 -14.29 14.04 8.65
CA GLY A 88 -12.87 13.75 8.44
C GLY A 88 -11.90 14.92 8.62
N SER A 89 -12.36 16.15 8.86
CA SER A 89 -11.48 17.32 9.02
C SER A 89 -10.69 17.35 10.35
N GLY A 90 -11.13 16.62 11.35
CA GLY A 90 -10.55 16.66 12.70
C GLY A 90 -10.91 17.90 13.51
N ALA A 91 -11.55 18.92 12.92
CA ALA A 91 -11.94 20.16 13.59
C ALA A 91 -13.41 20.12 14.02
N GLU A 92 -13.74 20.80 15.12
CA GLU A 92 -15.12 20.91 15.61
C GLU A 92 -16.00 21.58 14.57
N GLY A 93 -17.19 20.98 14.30
CA GLY A 93 -18.13 21.48 13.31
C GLY A 93 -17.68 21.39 11.85
N GLY A 94 -16.67 20.56 11.54
CA GLY A 94 -16.18 20.40 10.17
C GLY A 94 -15.36 21.59 9.66
N ALA A 95 -14.89 22.47 10.56
CA ALA A 95 -14.05 23.60 10.17
C ALA A 95 -12.78 23.15 9.48
N GLU A 96 -12.29 23.92 8.53
CA GLU A 96 -11.03 23.63 7.85
C GLU A 96 -9.83 23.92 8.80
N PRO A 97 -8.81 23.04 8.81
CA PRO A 97 -7.56 23.31 9.50
C PRO A 97 -6.87 24.55 8.95
N THR A 98 -6.31 25.37 9.82
CA THR A 98 -5.62 26.61 9.41
C THR A 98 -4.14 26.33 9.14
N THR A 99 -3.57 26.96 8.14
CA THR A 99 -2.13 26.86 7.85
C THR A 99 -1.29 27.27 9.06
N CYS A 100 -0.31 26.47 9.42
CA CYS A 100 0.58 26.76 10.54
C CYS A 100 1.39 28.03 10.27
N PRO A 101 1.30 29.08 11.10
CA PRO A 101 2.01 30.34 10.88
C PRO A 101 3.52 30.20 11.05
N THR A 102 3.99 29.24 11.84
CA THR A 102 5.42 29.05 12.14
C THR A 102 6.18 28.46 10.94
N CYS A 103 5.57 27.56 10.18
CA CYS A 103 6.21 26.92 9.03
C CYS A 103 5.51 27.24 7.70
N SER A 104 4.49 28.09 7.71
CA SER A 104 3.72 28.46 6.51
C SER A 104 3.25 27.27 5.70
N GLY A 105 2.82 26.19 6.38
CA GLY A 105 2.33 24.97 5.74
C GLY A 105 3.40 23.91 5.44
N MET A 106 4.68 24.23 5.55
CA MET A 106 5.77 23.29 5.18
C MET A 106 5.98 22.13 6.16
N GLY A 107 5.44 22.19 7.37
CA GLY A 107 5.64 21.16 8.40
C GLY A 107 7.06 21.13 9.00
N LYS A 108 8.01 21.84 8.40
CA LYS A 108 9.42 21.91 8.82
C LYS A 108 9.86 23.34 8.97
N VAL A 109 10.79 23.58 9.87
CA VAL A 109 11.45 24.87 10.05
C VAL A 109 12.95 24.71 9.80
N ARG A 110 13.55 25.70 9.15
CA ARG A 110 14.99 25.72 8.87
C ARG A 110 15.67 26.55 9.97
N ALA A 111 16.62 25.94 10.65
CA ALA A 111 17.48 26.60 11.61
C ALA A 111 18.91 26.64 11.05
N GLN A 112 19.50 27.84 11.00
CA GLN A 112 20.89 28.00 10.60
C GLN A 112 21.79 27.82 11.81
N GLN A 113 22.68 26.85 11.78
CA GLN A 113 23.70 26.65 12.79
C GLN A 113 25.08 26.82 12.12
N GLY A 114 25.62 28.02 12.25
CA GLY A 114 26.87 28.37 11.56
C GLY A 114 26.74 28.33 10.03
N PHE A 115 27.52 27.52 9.37
CA PHE A 115 27.50 27.33 7.91
C PHE A 115 26.48 26.27 7.43
N PHE A 116 25.82 25.55 8.34
CA PHE A 116 24.90 24.50 7.98
C PHE A 116 23.45 24.92 8.23
N THR A 117 22.58 24.60 7.29
CA THR A 117 21.13 24.74 7.45
C THR A 117 20.57 23.38 7.87
N VAL A 118 20.01 23.31 9.07
CA VAL A 118 19.37 22.08 9.60
C VAL A 118 17.86 22.23 9.49
N GLU A 119 17.22 21.27 8.85
CA GLU A 119 15.77 21.19 8.83
C GLU A 119 15.28 20.41 10.08
N ARG A 120 14.34 20.99 10.79
CA ARG A 120 13.68 20.37 11.95
C ARG A 120 12.18 20.32 11.73
N THR A 121 11.53 19.30 12.29
CA THR A 121 10.08 19.26 12.37
C THR A 121 9.55 20.49 13.08
N CYS A 122 8.52 21.12 12.51
CA CYS A 122 7.93 22.33 13.11
C CYS A 122 7.35 21.98 14.48
N PRO A 123 7.79 22.64 15.57
CA PRO A 123 7.32 22.32 16.92
C PRO A 123 5.85 22.69 17.13
N THR A 124 5.34 23.67 16.41
CA THR A 124 3.96 24.17 16.57
C THR A 124 2.92 23.23 15.97
N CYS A 125 3.20 22.63 14.82
CA CYS A 125 2.27 21.71 14.15
C CYS A 125 2.77 20.26 14.13
N SER A 126 3.89 19.96 14.79
CA SER A 126 4.49 18.61 14.85
C SER A 126 4.65 17.95 13.47
N GLY A 127 5.00 18.75 12.48
CA GLY A 127 5.17 18.27 11.10
C GLY A 127 3.93 18.32 10.24
N MET A 128 2.78 18.62 10.83
CA MET A 128 1.49 18.59 10.11
C MET A 128 1.27 19.74 9.12
N GLY A 129 1.99 20.83 9.22
CA GLY A 129 1.83 22.01 8.35
C GLY A 129 0.56 22.82 8.64
N GLN A 130 -0.37 22.27 9.37
CA GLN A 130 -1.67 22.87 9.72
C GLN A 130 -1.92 22.77 11.22
N ILE A 131 -2.81 23.62 11.73
CA ILE A 131 -3.21 23.66 13.12
C ILE A 131 -4.73 23.60 13.19
N ILE A 132 -5.23 22.70 14.02
CA ILE A 132 -6.64 22.61 14.37
C ILE A 132 -6.82 23.42 15.67
N LYS A 133 -7.51 24.56 15.61
CA LYS A 133 -7.74 25.41 16.79
C LYS A 133 -8.68 24.73 17.78
N ASN A 134 -9.76 24.14 17.28
CA ASN A 134 -10.77 23.45 18.07
C ASN A 134 -10.84 21.99 17.58
N PRO A 135 -10.16 21.06 18.26
CA PRO A 135 -10.21 19.65 17.85
C PRO A 135 -11.60 19.07 18.07
N CYS A 136 -12.06 18.27 17.13
CA CYS A 136 -13.31 17.55 17.23
C CYS A 136 -13.33 16.64 18.45
N LYS A 137 -14.37 16.75 19.28
CA LYS A 137 -14.49 15.99 20.54
C LYS A 137 -14.64 14.48 20.30
N ALA A 138 -15.22 14.07 19.17
CA ALA A 138 -15.46 12.67 18.85
C ALA A 138 -14.17 11.95 18.41
N CYS A 139 -13.32 12.58 17.62
CA CYS A 139 -12.09 11.97 17.10
C CYS A 139 -10.80 12.57 17.66
N HIS A 140 -10.90 13.51 18.59
CA HIS A 140 -9.75 14.19 19.22
C HIS A 140 -8.75 14.81 18.22
N GLY A 141 -9.26 15.33 17.12
CA GLY A 141 -8.45 15.97 16.09
C GLY A 141 -7.91 15.01 15.02
N GLN A 142 -8.17 13.72 15.12
CA GLN A 142 -7.64 12.72 14.16
C GLN A 142 -8.43 12.66 12.84
N GLY A 143 -9.66 13.17 12.81
CA GLY A 143 -10.54 13.12 11.63
C GLY A 143 -11.14 11.74 11.38
N ARG A 144 -10.75 10.71 12.13
CA ARG A 144 -11.19 9.33 11.99
C ARG A 144 -11.46 8.67 13.34
N VAL A 145 -12.34 7.68 13.33
CA VAL A 145 -12.70 6.87 14.51
C VAL A 145 -12.57 5.39 14.17
N GLN A 146 -12.30 4.58 15.19
CA GLN A 146 -12.29 3.13 15.06
C GLN A 146 -13.72 2.62 15.10
N GLU A 147 -14.08 1.77 14.13
CA GLU A 147 -15.40 1.15 14.02
C GLU A 147 -15.26 -0.29 13.56
N GLU A 148 -16.16 -1.17 14.01
CA GLU A 148 -16.29 -2.52 13.48
C GLU A 148 -17.27 -2.53 12.30
N LYS A 149 -16.75 -2.83 11.10
CA LYS A 149 -17.54 -2.89 9.88
C LYS A 149 -17.86 -4.35 9.55
N THR A 150 -19.15 -4.64 9.36
CA THR A 150 -19.61 -5.96 8.91
C THR A 150 -19.60 -5.99 7.39
N LEU A 151 -18.78 -6.87 6.82
CA LEU A 151 -18.62 -7.02 5.37
C LEU A 151 -19.04 -8.42 4.94
N SER A 152 -19.72 -8.51 3.80
CA SER A 152 -20.10 -9.78 3.19
C SER A 152 -19.05 -10.19 2.16
N VAL A 153 -18.38 -11.31 2.40
CA VAL A 153 -17.34 -11.87 1.53
C VAL A 153 -17.89 -13.06 0.77
N LYS A 154 -17.83 -13.00 -0.55
CA LYS A 154 -18.17 -14.13 -1.44
C LYS A 154 -16.90 -14.90 -1.75
N VAL A 155 -16.83 -16.13 -1.26
CA VAL A 155 -15.74 -17.09 -1.52
C VAL A 155 -16.15 -17.95 -2.72
N PRO A 156 -15.43 -17.93 -3.84
CA PRO A 156 -15.74 -18.79 -4.98
C PRO A 156 -15.43 -20.25 -4.68
N PRO A 157 -16.04 -21.20 -5.39
CA PRO A 157 -15.71 -22.62 -5.26
C PRO A 157 -14.29 -22.91 -5.77
N GLY A 158 -13.62 -23.87 -5.16
CA GLY A 158 -12.30 -24.34 -5.57
C GLY A 158 -11.13 -23.57 -4.98
N VAL A 159 -11.36 -22.69 -3.99
CA VAL A 159 -10.29 -21.94 -3.32
C VAL A 159 -9.39 -22.85 -2.50
N ASP A 160 -8.14 -22.40 -2.30
CA ASP A 160 -7.15 -23.08 -1.49
C ASP A 160 -6.59 -22.19 -0.37
N THR A 161 -5.88 -22.83 0.54
CA THR A 161 -5.16 -22.10 1.61
C THR A 161 -4.13 -21.19 0.99
N GLY A 162 -4.15 -19.91 1.39
CA GLY A 162 -3.27 -18.87 0.85
C GLY A 162 -3.90 -18.00 -0.23
N ASP A 163 -5.04 -18.41 -0.80
CA ASP A 163 -5.78 -17.56 -1.74
C ASP A 163 -6.24 -16.27 -1.08
N ARG A 164 -6.29 -15.20 -1.86
CA ARG A 164 -6.62 -13.86 -1.37
C ARG A 164 -7.78 -13.27 -2.15
N ILE A 165 -8.77 -12.80 -1.42
CA ILE A 165 -9.90 -12.04 -1.97
C ILE A 165 -9.69 -10.57 -1.62
N ARG A 166 -9.64 -9.70 -2.62
CA ARG A 166 -9.51 -8.26 -2.42
C ARG A 166 -10.88 -7.61 -2.42
N LEU A 167 -11.16 -6.86 -1.37
CA LEU A 167 -12.31 -5.97 -1.26
C LEU A 167 -11.81 -4.53 -1.36
N SER A 168 -12.03 -3.91 -2.51
CA SER A 168 -11.53 -2.57 -2.80
C SER A 168 -12.24 -1.52 -1.95
N GLY A 169 -11.44 -0.64 -1.33
CA GLY A 169 -11.96 0.46 -0.51
C GLY A 169 -12.46 0.07 0.88
N GLU A 170 -12.25 -1.19 1.31
CA GLU A 170 -12.66 -1.70 2.62
C GLU A 170 -11.49 -1.76 3.63
N GLY A 171 -10.40 -1.09 3.35
CA GLY A 171 -9.28 -0.87 4.26
C GLY A 171 -9.50 0.30 5.21
N GLU A 172 -8.43 0.80 5.83
CA GLU A 172 -8.50 1.99 6.67
C GLU A 172 -8.78 3.24 5.85
N MET A 173 -9.49 4.19 6.44
CA MET A 173 -9.69 5.52 5.85
C MET A 173 -8.36 6.27 5.74
N GLY A 174 -8.16 6.94 4.61
CA GLY A 174 -7.00 7.80 4.41
C GLY A 174 -7.00 9.02 5.32
N VAL A 175 -5.84 9.64 5.50
CA VAL A 175 -5.70 10.89 6.24
C VAL A 175 -5.98 12.08 5.32
N ASP A 176 -6.48 13.17 5.93
CA ASP A 176 -6.76 14.44 5.23
C ASP A 176 -7.67 14.28 3.98
N GLY A 177 -8.70 13.41 4.08
CA GLY A 177 -9.62 13.15 2.99
C GLY A 177 -9.07 12.25 1.89
N GLY A 178 -7.97 11.53 2.16
CA GLY A 178 -7.41 10.53 1.24
C GLY A 178 -8.33 9.34 1.04
N PRO A 179 -8.23 8.64 -0.09
CA PRO A 179 -9.04 7.46 -0.35
C PRO A 179 -8.72 6.33 0.63
N PRO A 180 -9.68 5.45 0.91
CA PRO A 180 -9.45 4.28 1.77
C PRO A 180 -8.47 3.29 1.13
N GLY A 181 -7.85 2.46 1.97
CA GLY A 181 -7.12 1.29 1.56
C GLY A 181 -8.03 0.15 1.08
N ASP A 182 -7.45 -1.02 0.87
CA ASP A 182 -8.18 -2.23 0.50
C ASP A 182 -8.12 -3.25 1.64
N LEU A 183 -9.10 -4.15 1.68
CA LEU A 183 -9.08 -5.30 2.58
C LEU A 183 -8.72 -6.56 1.79
N TYR A 184 -7.69 -7.26 2.24
CA TYR A 184 -7.27 -8.55 1.71
C TYR A 184 -7.72 -9.66 2.67
N VAL A 185 -8.71 -10.44 2.23
CA VAL A 185 -9.18 -11.62 2.96
C VAL A 185 -8.36 -12.81 2.50
N GLN A 186 -7.52 -13.33 3.38
CA GLN A 186 -6.71 -14.52 3.13
C GLN A 186 -7.48 -15.76 3.58
N ILE A 187 -7.62 -16.72 2.68
CA ILE A 187 -8.31 -17.97 2.94
C ILE A 187 -7.38 -18.94 3.67
N ALA A 188 -7.90 -19.56 4.71
CA ALA A 188 -7.25 -20.67 5.41
C ALA A 188 -8.26 -21.84 5.51
N VAL A 189 -8.04 -22.87 4.70
CA VAL A 189 -8.84 -24.08 4.76
C VAL A 189 -8.42 -24.87 6.01
N ARG A 190 -9.38 -25.19 6.88
CA ARG A 190 -9.13 -25.98 8.09
C ARG A 190 -8.86 -27.42 7.72
N GLU A 191 -8.02 -28.06 8.52
CA GLU A 191 -7.80 -29.51 8.41
C GLU A 191 -9.11 -30.27 8.60
N HIS A 192 -9.34 -31.24 7.72
CA HIS A 192 -10.51 -32.10 7.80
C HIS A 192 -10.18 -33.34 8.62
N SER A 193 -11.17 -33.87 9.39
CA SER A 193 -10.98 -35.00 10.30
C SER A 193 -10.64 -36.33 9.61
N ILE A 194 -11.02 -36.47 8.35
CA ILE A 194 -10.88 -37.72 7.58
C ILE A 194 -9.99 -37.54 6.38
N PHE A 195 -10.08 -36.38 5.71
CA PHE A 195 -9.41 -36.12 4.44
C PHE A 195 -8.18 -35.24 4.59
N THR A 196 -7.09 -35.67 4.02
CA THR A 196 -5.91 -34.82 3.78
C THR A 196 -5.94 -34.33 2.33
N ARG A 197 -5.88 -33.04 2.12
CA ARG A 197 -5.87 -32.42 0.79
C ARG A 197 -4.44 -32.14 0.34
N ASP A 198 -4.13 -32.56 -0.88
CA ASP A 198 -2.90 -32.16 -1.59
C ASP A 198 -3.28 -31.66 -2.98
N GLY A 199 -3.28 -30.33 -3.12
CA GLY A 199 -3.74 -29.68 -4.33
C GLY A 199 -5.20 -30.01 -4.68
N ARG A 200 -5.40 -30.81 -5.74
CA ARG A 200 -6.72 -31.25 -6.19
C ARG A 200 -7.13 -32.62 -5.69
N ASN A 201 -6.22 -33.33 -5.04
CA ASN A 201 -6.42 -34.69 -4.59
C ASN A 201 -6.83 -34.69 -3.11
N LEU A 202 -7.69 -35.66 -2.76
CA LEU A 202 -8.08 -35.96 -1.39
C LEU A 202 -7.61 -37.35 -1.05
N TYR A 203 -6.96 -37.49 0.09
CA TYR A 203 -6.48 -38.75 0.63
C TYR A 203 -7.23 -39.03 1.94
N CYS A 204 -7.54 -40.28 2.17
CA CYS A 204 -8.07 -40.72 3.46
C CYS A 204 -7.51 -42.10 3.82
N GLU A 205 -7.36 -42.36 5.10
CA GLU A 205 -7.00 -43.67 5.63
C GLU A 205 -8.24 -44.31 6.27
N VAL A 206 -8.62 -45.44 5.69
CA VAL A 206 -9.78 -46.20 6.21
C VAL A 206 -9.24 -47.49 6.80
N PRO A 207 -9.37 -47.72 8.13
CA PRO A 207 -9.00 -49.00 8.74
C PRO A 207 -10.00 -50.04 8.33
N ILE A 208 -9.54 -51.09 7.64
CA ILE A 208 -10.36 -52.25 7.27
C ILE A 208 -9.80 -53.50 7.93
N SER A 209 -10.68 -54.46 8.29
CA SER A 209 -10.21 -55.73 8.80
C SER A 209 -9.59 -56.59 7.70
N ILE A 210 -8.68 -57.49 8.06
CA ILE A 210 -8.08 -58.42 7.11
C ILE A 210 -9.11 -59.35 6.49
N VAL A 211 -10.19 -59.63 7.21
CA VAL A 211 -11.31 -60.46 6.75
C VAL A 211 -12.07 -59.73 5.63
N ASP A 212 -12.42 -58.47 5.87
CA ASP A 212 -13.14 -57.64 4.89
C ASP A 212 -12.27 -57.40 3.63
N ALA A 213 -10.93 -57.24 3.81
CA ALA A 213 -10.02 -57.10 2.71
C ALA A 213 -9.91 -58.37 1.84
N SER A 214 -10.10 -59.55 2.45
CA SER A 214 -9.95 -60.86 1.78
C SER A 214 -11.25 -61.40 1.19
N LEU A 215 -12.36 -61.20 1.87
CA LEU A 215 -13.66 -61.78 1.51
C LEU A 215 -14.66 -60.74 0.94
N GLY A 216 -14.30 -59.48 1.00
CA GLY A 216 -15.19 -58.36 0.72
C GLY A 216 -16.08 -58.08 1.94
N GLY A 217 -16.40 -56.80 2.16
CA GLY A 217 -17.29 -56.31 3.20
C GLY A 217 -18.09 -55.12 2.68
N GLU A 218 -19.27 -54.85 3.26
CA GLU A 218 -20.10 -53.67 3.05
C GLU A 218 -19.95 -52.68 4.19
#